data_d2ade24817af2c36de12c7245ffcaae5
#
_entry.id   d2ade24817af2c36de12c7245ffcaae5
#
_cell.length_a   1.000
_cell.length_b   1.000
_cell.length_c   1.000
_cell.angle_alpha   90.00
_cell.angle_beta   90.00
_cell.angle_gamma   90.00
#
_symmetry.space_group_name_H-M   'P 1'
#
loop_
_entity.id
_entity.type
_entity.pdbx_description
1 polymer ?
#
loop_
_entity_poly.entity_id
_entity_poly.type
_entity_poly.pdbx_seq_one_letter_code
_entity_poly.pdbx_strand_id
1 'polypeptide(L)'
;MATINKKRRLARDVSIVGAGMSDFGAFKDKDSRDLFTEAFQEMMGQMDQGIDVEDIECGYLGNYSSDLFEHQGHTAPIMADWLGMTPVPMTRIENACASSGSALREGVMAIASGMYDIVLVGGVEKMTNLATEEVTDVLASAADGLYEVPAGLTFPGIFGALAKAHMDRYETNLDHLLKVAIKNHKNGALNPKAQFNVTIQTLMERRKARAQERGQPVPEWQTEMDFLHDLQANPWIAWPLRLYDCAPITDGGSCVLLVASEIASNFTDKPVHIAGIGQATGRPLHDADELTSLSSAKAAAAQAYEMAGVTPQDIDVAEVHDCFTIAEIIATEDLGFFAPGEGPRAVDEGRTALNGDRPINTSGGLKAKGHPVGASGVAQVIEIFHQLRGEAGDRQVPNSNLELGLTHNVGGTGGTCVVNILRRG
;
A
#
# COMPACT_ATOMS: atom_id res chain seq x y z
N MET A 1 31.75 22.94 8.07
CA MET A 1 30.50 23.20 7.35
C MET A 1 29.43 23.42 8.40
N ALA A 2 28.69 24.53 8.34
CA ALA A 2 27.59 24.77 9.28
C ALA A 2 26.48 23.76 8.96
N THR A 3 26.18 22.89 9.90
CA THR A 3 25.04 21.96 9.81
C THR A 3 23.77 22.81 9.89
N ILE A 4 23.08 22.99 8.76
CA ILE A 4 21.77 23.66 8.75
C ILE A 4 20.77 22.67 9.34
N ASN A 5 20.57 22.73 10.65
CA ASN A 5 19.57 21.93 11.35
C ASN A 5 18.20 22.58 11.16
N LYS A 6 17.64 22.42 9.95
CA LYS A 6 16.35 23.01 9.59
C LYS A 6 15.28 21.94 9.79
N LYS A 7 14.42 22.09 10.81
CA LYS A 7 13.22 21.25 10.93
C LYS A 7 12.39 21.37 9.66
N ARG A 8 12.09 20.24 9.04
CA ARG A 8 11.17 20.18 7.90
C ARG A 8 9.76 20.45 8.42
N ARG A 9 9.04 21.35 7.74
CA ARG A 9 7.64 21.66 8.03
C ARG A 9 6.96 22.11 6.76
N LEU A 10 5.66 21.89 6.68
CA LEU A 10 4.84 22.50 5.64
C LEU A 10 4.74 24.00 5.89
N ALA A 11 4.83 24.79 4.84
CA ALA A 11 4.64 26.25 4.94
C ALA A 11 3.13 26.58 5.03
N ARG A 12 2.28 25.72 4.54
CA ARG A 12 0.83 25.77 4.54
C ARG A 12 0.31 24.38 4.83
N ASP A 13 -0.66 24.24 5.71
CA ASP A 13 -1.23 22.97 6.10
C ASP A 13 -2.11 22.40 4.98
N VAL A 14 -2.16 21.06 4.87
CA VAL A 14 -2.84 20.33 3.81
C VAL A 14 -3.79 19.32 4.43
N SER A 15 -5.00 19.22 3.86
CA SER A 15 -6.04 18.30 4.28
C SER A 15 -6.52 17.43 3.12
N ILE A 16 -6.90 16.20 3.43
CA ILE A 16 -7.65 15.30 2.55
C ILE A 16 -9.13 15.53 2.84
N VAL A 17 -9.92 15.78 1.81
CA VAL A 17 -11.37 16.04 1.92
C VAL A 17 -12.22 15.08 1.12
N GLY A 18 -11.61 14.30 0.22
CA GLY A 18 -12.27 13.28 -0.58
C GLY A 18 -11.34 12.10 -0.83
N ALA A 19 -11.91 10.91 -0.95
CA ALA A 19 -11.18 9.66 -1.19
C ALA A 19 -12.05 8.70 -2.01
N GLY A 20 -11.45 7.95 -2.94
CA GLY A 20 -12.14 6.93 -3.72
C GLY A 20 -11.18 5.94 -4.34
N MET A 21 -11.64 4.71 -4.51
CA MET A 21 -10.89 3.65 -5.17
C MET A 21 -11.82 2.75 -5.99
N SER A 22 -11.32 2.22 -7.09
CA SER A 22 -12.01 1.14 -7.82
C SER A 22 -12.01 -0.14 -6.98
N ASP A 23 -12.76 -1.15 -7.41
CA ASP A 23 -12.49 -2.51 -6.98
C ASP A 23 -11.07 -2.90 -7.39
N PHE A 24 -10.38 -3.66 -6.54
CA PHE A 24 -9.09 -4.26 -6.86
C PHE A 24 -9.31 -5.72 -7.31
N GLY A 25 -8.70 -6.10 -8.43
CA GLY A 25 -8.96 -7.42 -8.99
C GLY A 25 -8.20 -7.69 -10.28
N ALA A 26 -8.68 -8.68 -11.04
CA ALA A 26 -8.20 -9.00 -12.37
C ALA A 26 -9.35 -8.77 -13.38
N PHE A 27 -9.29 -7.71 -14.15
CA PHE A 27 -10.36 -7.28 -15.06
C PHE A 27 -9.92 -7.41 -16.51
N LYS A 28 -10.63 -8.23 -17.30
CA LYS A 28 -10.32 -8.44 -18.72
C LYS A 28 -10.88 -7.36 -19.64
N ASP A 29 -11.85 -6.62 -19.14
CA ASP A 29 -12.70 -5.68 -19.88
C ASP A 29 -12.49 -4.21 -19.46
N LYS A 30 -11.52 -3.95 -18.58
CA LYS A 30 -11.17 -2.60 -18.13
C LYS A 30 -9.72 -2.27 -18.47
N ASP A 31 -9.46 -1.02 -18.79
CA ASP A 31 -8.12 -0.44 -18.90
C ASP A 31 -7.82 0.53 -17.73
N SER A 32 -6.66 1.15 -17.71
CA SER A 32 -6.27 2.10 -16.67
C SER A 32 -7.23 3.29 -16.56
N ARG A 33 -7.84 3.72 -17.69
CA ARG A 33 -8.77 4.85 -17.70
C ARG A 33 -10.07 4.50 -16.98
N ASP A 34 -10.60 3.30 -17.23
CA ASP A 34 -11.80 2.82 -16.57
C ASP A 34 -11.60 2.72 -15.05
N LEU A 35 -10.48 2.09 -14.64
CA LEU A 35 -10.14 1.89 -13.23
C LEU A 35 -9.92 3.21 -12.47
N PHE A 36 -9.25 4.18 -13.08
CA PHE A 36 -9.05 5.47 -12.44
C PHE A 36 -10.32 6.31 -12.42
N THR A 37 -11.14 6.21 -13.48
CA THR A 37 -12.45 6.87 -13.54
C THR A 37 -13.38 6.36 -12.46
N GLU A 38 -13.43 5.04 -12.22
CA GLU A 38 -14.21 4.47 -11.11
C GLU A 38 -13.78 5.04 -9.75
N ALA A 39 -12.46 5.11 -9.51
CA ALA A 39 -11.93 5.71 -8.28
C ALA A 39 -12.31 7.20 -8.16
N PHE A 40 -12.17 7.95 -9.25
CA PHE A 40 -12.53 9.37 -9.29
C PHE A 40 -14.01 9.60 -9.06
N GLN A 41 -14.88 8.82 -9.73
CA GLN A 41 -16.33 8.92 -9.56
C GLN A 41 -16.76 8.57 -8.14
N GLU A 42 -16.15 7.54 -7.52
CA GLU A 42 -16.42 7.22 -6.13
C GLU A 42 -16.01 8.38 -5.21
N MET A 43 -14.83 8.96 -5.39
CA MET A 43 -14.38 10.11 -4.62
C MET A 43 -15.36 11.27 -4.75
N MET A 44 -15.74 11.64 -5.98
CA MET A 44 -16.69 12.72 -6.24
C MET A 44 -18.06 12.46 -5.62
N GLY A 45 -18.53 11.21 -5.70
CA GLY A 45 -19.85 10.81 -5.17
C GLY A 45 -19.92 10.68 -3.64
N GLN A 46 -18.77 10.56 -2.97
CA GLN A 46 -18.68 10.41 -1.51
C GLN A 46 -18.28 11.70 -0.78
N MET A 47 -18.00 12.77 -1.51
CA MET A 47 -17.67 14.06 -0.88
C MET A 47 -18.91 14.68 -0.19
N ASP A 48 -18.73 15.10 1.06
CA ASP A 48 -19.82 15.60 1.92
C ASP A 48 -20.54 16.82 1.30
N GLN A 49 -19.80 17.74 0.65
CA GLN A 49 -20.35 18.96 0.07
C GLN A 49 -20.14 19.08 -1.46
N GLY A 50 -19.47 18.05 -2.06
CA GLY A 50 -19.19 18.04 -3.50
C GLY A 50 -18.13 19.05 -3.95
N ILE A 51 -17.80 18.98 -5.24
CA ILE A 51 -16.89 19.89 -5.95
C ILE A 51 -17.17 19.77 -7.43
N ASP A 52 -17.01 20.85 -8.19
CA ASP A 52 -17.02 20.80 -9.65
C ASP A 52 -15.61 20.41 -10.17
N VAL A 53 -15.55 19.67 -11.27
CA VAL A 53 -14.28 19.20 -11.84
C VAL A 53 -13.37 20.37 -12.22
N GLU A 54 -13.98 21.49 -12.64
CA GLU A 54 -13.31 22.73 -13.01
C GLU A 54 -12.60 23.44 -11.84
N ASP A 55 -12.94 23.11 -10.59
CA ASP A 55 -12.29 23.67 -9.40
C ASP A 55 -10.98 22.97 -9.06
N ILE A 56 -10.68 21.80 -9.66
CA ILE A 56 -9.42 21.09 -9.48
C ILE A 56 -8.34 21.80 -10.30
N GLU A 57 -7.29 22.27 -9.63
CA GLU A 57 -6.28 23.14 -10.23
C GLU A 57 -5.06 22.38 -10.77
N CYS A 58 -4.79 21.19 -10.23
CA CYS A 58 -3.63 20.38 -10.59
C CYS A 58 -3.88 18.90 -10.30
N GLY A 59 -3.19 17.99 -11.02
CA GLY A 59 -3.25 16.56 -10.77
C GLY A 59 -1.88 15.88 -10.77
N TYR A 60 -1.70 14.90 -9.87
CA TYR A 60 -0.55 14.00 -9.84
C TYR A 60 -1.02 12.54 -9.89
N LEU A 61 -0.52 11.80 -10.87
CA LEU A 61 -0.88 10.40 -11.12
C LEU A 61 0.32 9.48 -10.88
N GLY A 62 0.25 8.66 -9.84
CA GLY A 62 1.17 7.55 -9.62
C GLY A 62 0.90 6.42 -10.61
N ASN A 63 1.88 6.06 -11.41
CA ASN A 63 1.81 4.94 -12.32
C ASN A 63 3.21 4.42 -12.60
N TYR A 64 3.40 3.12 -12.42
CA TYR A 64 4.71 2.51 -12.59
C TYR A 64 5.05 2.31 -14.06
N SER A 65 4.31 1.44 -14.75
CA SER A 65 4.75 0.98 -16.06
C SER A 65 3.61 0.67 -17.04
N SER A 66 2.64 1.59 -17.20
CA SER A 66 1.60 1.45 -18.24
C SER A 66 2.17 1.33 -19.65
N ASP A 67 3.36 1.88 -19.88
CA ASP A 67 4.12 1.73 -21.12
C ASP A 67 4.48 0.28 -21.44
N LEU A 68 4.79 -0.56 -20.45
CA LEU A 68 5.06 -1.98 -20.63
C LEU A 68 3.81 -2.85 -20.44
N PHE A 69 2.93 -2.53 -19.50
CA PHE A 69 1.72 -3.31 -19.24
C PHE A 69 0.62 -3.12 -20.29
N GLU A 70 0.46 -1.89 -20.82
CA GLU A 70 -0.64 -1.51 -21.71
C GLU A 70 -0.14 -0.87 -23.04
N HIS A 71 1.16 -0.76 -23.26
CA HIS A 71 1.76 0.00 -24.36
C HIS A 71 1.32 1.47 -24.41
N GLN A 72 1.00 2.05 -23.21
CA GLN A 72 0.51 3.42 -23.07
C GLN A 72 1.49 4.29 -22.30
N GLY A 73 2.29 5.07 -22.99
CA GLY A 73 3.01 6.22 -22.42
C GLY A 73 2.10 7.44 -22.24
N HIS A 74 2.61 8.52 -21.61
CA HIS A 74 1.93 9.82 -21.48
C HIS A 74 0.57 9.72 -20.76
N THR A 75 0.49 8.85 -19.76
CA THR A 75 -0.76 8.43 -19.12
C THR A 75 -1.49 9.59 -18.41
N ALA A 76 -0.76 10.50 -17.74
CA ALA A 76 -1.39 11.55 -16.93
C ALA A 76 -2.24 12.54 -17.76
N PRO A 77 -1.78 13.15 -18.85
CA PRO A 77 -2.62 14.05 -19.64
C PRO A 77 -3.76 13.33 -20.36
N ILE A 78 -3.59 12.06 -20.73
CA ILE A 78 -4.68 11.23 -21.27
C ILE A 78 -5.76 11.04 -20.19
N MET A 79 -5.35 10.81 -18.95
CA MET A 79 -6.28 10.70 -17.83
C MET A 79 -7.01 12.02 -17.55
N ALA A 80 -6.31 13.15 -17.59
CA ALA A 80 -6.92 14.47 -17.43
C ALA A 80 -7.99 14.75 -18.49
N ASP A 81 -7.73 14.42 -19.75
CA ASP A 81 -8.68 14.55 -20.84
C ASP A 81 -9.89 13.63 -20.62
N TRP A 82 -9.66 12.36 -20.27
CA TRP A 82 -10.69 11.38 -20.04
C TRP A 82 -11.64 11.74 -18.89
N LEU A 83 -11.12 12.40 -17.85
CA LEU A 83 -11.90 12.89 -16.70
C LEU A 83 -12.57 14.25 -16.94
N GLY A 84 -12.38 14.86 -18.11
CA GLY A 84 -12.90 16.20 -18.40
C GLY A 84 -12.16 17.33 -17.68
N MET A 85 -10.94 17.09 -17.21
CA MET A 85 -10.11 18.05 -16.48
C MET A 85 -9.28 18.97 -17.38
N THR A 86 -9.27 18.79 -18.69
CA THR A 86 -8.51 19.66 -19.61
C THR A 86 -9.01 21.10 -19.52
N PRO A 87 -8.15 22.13 -19.31
CA PRO A 87 -6.68 22.15 -19.47
C PRO A 87 -5.85 22.02 -18.17
N VAL A 88 -6.37 21.42 -17.12
CA VAL A 88 -5.69 21.28 -15.83
C VAL A 88 -4.38 20.52 -16.01
N PRO A 89 -3.23 21.02 -15.48
CA PRO A 89 -1.97 20.31 -15.56
C PRO A 89 -2.00 19.02 -14.75
N MET A 90 -1.63 17.89 -15.38
CA MET A 90 -1.52 16.61 -14.72
C MET A 90 -0.18 15.94 -15.03
N THR A 91 0.51 15.46 -13.99
CA THR A 91 1.85 14.90 -14.07
C THR A 91 1.89 13.46 -13.60
N ARG A 92 2.50 12.56 -14.39
CA ARG A 92 2.82 11.18 -13.96
C ARG A 92 4.03 11.19 -13.04
N ILE A 93 3.92 10.49 -11.92
CA ILE A 93 4.99 10.23 -10.96
C ILE A 93 5.29 8.74 -10.95
N GLU A 94 6.56 8.39 -11.14
CA GLU A 94 7.06 7.03 -11.13
C GLU A 94 8.08 6.84 -9.99
N ASN A 95 7.85 5.85 -9.12
CA ASN A 95 8.75 5.34 -8.07
C ASN A 95 8.40 3.87 -7.76
N ALA A 96 8.26 3.05 -8.81
CA ALA A 96 7.82 1.67 -8.72
C ALA A 96 6.52 1.54 -7.88
N CYS A 97 6.46 0.61 -6.91
CA CYS A 97 5.29 0.45 -6.05
C CYS A 97 4.99 1.65 -5.14
N ALA A 98 5.93 2.61 -5.01
CA ALA A 98 5.75 3.85 -4.25
C ALA A 98 5.28 5.04 -5.11
N SER A 99 4.84 4.81 -6.35
CA SER A 99 4.49 5.88 -7.30
C SER A 99 3.39 6.79 -6.76
N SER A 100 2.26 6.27 -6.28
CA SER A 100 1.19 7.12 -5.74
C SER A 100 1.49 7.69 -4.35
N GLY A 101 2.31 7.03 -3.54
CA GLY A 101 2.83 7.62 -2.31
C GLY A 101 3.71 8.85 -2.59
N SER A 102 4.56 8.77 -3.62
CA SER A 102 5.36 9.90 -4.09
C SER A 102 4.49 10.98 -4.73
N ALA A 103 3.46 10.59 -5.51
CA ALA A 103 2.49 11.54 -6.08
C ALA A 103 1.78 12.33 -4.97
N LEU A 104 1.41 11.66 -3.85
CA LEU A 104 0.83 12.34 -2.69
C LEU A 104 1.77 13.40 -2.12
N ARG A 105 3.04 13.06 -1.97
CA ARG A 105 4.06 14.00 -1.52
C ARG A 105 4.14 15.23 -2.45
N GLU A 106 4.15 15.03 -3.76
CA GLU A 106 4.18 16.15 -4.71
C GLU A 106 2.92 17.02 -4.62
N GLY A 107 1.72 16.42 -4.49
CA GLY A 107 0.48 17.16 -4.24
C GLY A 107 0.50 17.97 -2.96
N VAL A 108 0.99 17.39 -1.86
CA VAL A 108 1.19 18.11 -0.59
C VAL A 108 2.16 19.28 -0.76
N MET A 109 3.27 19.09 -1.46
CA MET A 109 4.25 20.16 -1.72
C MET A 109 3.67 21.26 -2.60
N ALA A 110 2.85 20.91 -3.60
CA ALA A 110 2.19 21.89 -4.47
C ALA A 110 1.27 22.83 -3.68
N ILE A 111 0.44 22.30 -2.77
CA ILE A 111 -0.40 23.11 -1.89
C ILE A 111 0.44 23.88 -0.87
N ALA A 112 1.39 23.21 -0.20
CA ALA A 112 2.25 23.85 0.81
C ALA A 112 3.12 24.97 0.25
N SER A 113 3.40 24.97 -1.07
CA SER A 113 4.09 26.07 -1.76
C SER A 113 3.22 27.32 -1.98
N GLY A 114 1.90 27.17 -1.86
CA GLY A 114 0.92 28.22 -2.18
C GLY A 114 0.62 28.38 -3.67
N MET A 115 1.09 27.44 -4.51
CA MET A 115 0.83 27.51 -5.96
C MET A 115 -0.59 27.07 -6.32
N TYR A 116 -1.14 26.10 -5.57
CA TYR A 116 -2.47 25.54 -5.75
C TYR A 116 -3.21 25.42 -4.42
N ASP A 117 -4.53 25.46 -4.48
CA ASP A 117 -5.41 25.29 -3.33
C ASP A 117 -6.09 23.93 -3.33
N ILE A 118 -6.34 23.35 -4.51
CA ILE A 118 -7.10 22.12 -4.71
C ILE A 118 -6.35 21.21 -5.71
N VAL A 119 -5.91 20.04 -5.24
CA VAL A 119 -5.07 19.13 -6.02
C VAL A 119 -5.63 17.71 -5.97
N LEU A 120 -5.84 17.12 -7.15
CA LEU A 120 -6.16 15.70 -7.29
C LEU A 120 -4.86 14.88 -7.22
N VAL A 121 -4.82 13.88 -6.35
CA VAL A 121 -3.71 12.91 -6.31
C VAL A 121 -4.28 11.51 -6.41
N GLY A 122 -3.69 10.69 -7.28
CA GLY A 122 -4.11 9.31 -7.37
C GLY A 122 -3.04 8.40 -7.94
N GLY A 123 -3.45 7.19 -8.25
CA GLY A 123 -2.60 6.23 -8.93
C GLY A 123 -3.43 5.12 -9.56
N VAL A 124 -2.87 4.49 -10.56
CA VAL A 124 -3.50 3.40 -11.29
C VAL A 124 -2.44 2.45 -11.82
N GLU A 125 -2.77 1.17 -11.84
CA GLU A 125 -2.00 0.18 -12.58
C GLU A 125 -2.93 -0.89 -13.15
N LYS A 126 -2.65 -1.31 -14.39
CA LYS A 126 -3.31 -2.39 -15.09
C LYS A 126 -2.28 -3.43 -15.48
N MET A 127 -2.21 -4.55 -14.76
CA MET A 127 -1.16 -5.57 -14.92
C MET A 127 -1.67 -6.88 -15.51
N THR A 128 -2.95 -7.20 -15.35
CA THR A 128 -3.48 -8.54 -15.67
C THR A 128 -3.76 -8.77 -17.16
N ASN A 129 -3.38 -7.84 -18.03
CA ASN A 129 -3.38 -8.02 -19.49
C ASN A 129 -2.26 -8.95 -19.98
N LEU A 130 -1.19 -9.09 -19.20
CA LEU A 130 -0.02 -9.91 -19.51
C LEU A 130 -0.07 -11.25 -18.78
N ALA A 131 0.66 -12.24 -19.28
CA ALA A 131 0.87 -13.50 -18.56
C ALA A 131 1.74 -13.26 -17.31
N THR A 132 1.65 -14.15 -16.31
CA THR A 132 2.36 -14.01 -15.03
C THR A 132 3.86 -13.83 -15.20
N GLU A 133 4.47 -14.53 -16.14
CA GLU A 133 5.90 -14.46 -16.45
C GLU A 133 6.28 -13.08 -16.99
N GLU A 134 5.47 -12.53 -17.90
CA GLU A 134 5.66 -11.20 -18.49
C GLU A 134 5.50 -10.09 -17.42
N VAL A 135 4.47 -10.23 -16.56
CA VAL A 135 4.29 -9.31 -15.42
C VAL A 135 5.51 -9.36 -14.49
N THR A 136 6.04 -10.55 -14.25
CA THR A 136 7.22 -10.73 -13.40
C THR A 136 8.44 -10.00 -13.98
N ASP A 137 8.65 -10.08 -15.29
CA ASP A 137 9.74 -9.39 -15.99
C ASP A 137 9.57 -7.87 -15.94
N VAL A 138 8.35 -7.36 -16.17
CA VAL A 138 8.05 -5.92 -16.06
C VAL A 138 8.29 -5.43 -14.63
N LEU A 139 7.81 -6.17 -13.63
CA LEU A 139 8.04 -5.81 -12.22
C LEU A 139 9.54 -5.84 -11.88
N ALA A 140 10.29 -6.85 -12.35
CA ALA A 140 11.72 -6.97 -12.10
C ALA A 140 12.52 -5.76 -12.60
N SER A 141 12.01 -5.00 -13.58
CA SER A 141 12.67 -3.77 -14.06
C SER A 141 12.71 -2.65 -13.01
N ALA A 142 12.02 -2.78 -11.87
CA ALA A 142 12.16 -1.89 -10.72
C ALA A 142 13.36 -2.24 -9.80
N ALA A 143 14.05 -3.35 -10.06
CA ALA A 143 15.34 -3.68 -9.45
C ALA A 143 16.49 -3.15 -10.31
N ASP A 144 17.74 -3.27 -9.83
CA ASP A 144 18.90 -2.81 -10.61
C ASP A 144 19.09 -3.66 -11.88
N GLY A 145 18.90 -3.02 -13.03
CA GLY A 145 18.99 -3.67 -14.36
C GLY A 145 20.39 -4.09 -14.78
N LEU A 146 21.44 -3.68 -14.04
CA LEU A 146 22.83 -4.01 -14.35
C LEU A 146 23.36 -5.17 -13.49
N TYR A 147 22.95 -5.23 -12.23
CA TYR A 147 23.49 -6.21 -11.26
C TYR A 147 22.45 -7.23 -10.79
N GLU A 148 21.21 -6.81 -10.54
CA GLU A 148 20.17 -7.65 -9.91
C GLU A 148 19.38 -8.46 -10.94
N VAL A 149 18.83 -7.78 -11.94
CA VAL A 149 18.03 -8.43 -12.99
C VAL A 149 18.83 -9.48 -13.77
N PRO A 150 20.08 -9.21 -14.24
CA PRO A 150 20.89 -10.21 -14.95
C PRO A 150 21.30 -11.41 -14.08
N ALA A 151 21.32 -11.24 -12.75
CA ALA A 151 21.54 -12.34 -11.80
C ALA A 151 20.29 -13.23 -11.63
N GLY A 152 19.18 -12.92 -12.30
CA GLY A 152 17.92 -13.68 -12.23
C GLY A 152 17.08 -13.33 -11.00
N LEU A 153 17.32 -12.20 -10.34
CA LEU A 153 16.52 -11.77 -9.20
C LEU A 153 15.15 -11.31 -9.64
N THR A 154 14.13 -11.89 -9.03
CA THR A 154 12.74 -11.44 -9.09
C THR A 154 12.28 -11.02 -7.71
N PHE A 155 11.20 -10.25 -7.57
CA PHE A 155 10.74 -9.81 -6.25
C PHE A 155 10.50 -10.94 -5.25
N PRO A 156 9.86 -12.09 -5.60
CA PRO A 156 9.78 -13.21 -4.68
C PRO A 156 11.16 -13.70 -4.21
N GLY A 157 12.15 -13.76 -5.10
CA GLY A 157 13.52 -14.17 -4.76
C GLY A 157 14.20 -13.19 -3.82
N ILE A 158 14.05 -11.90 -4.07
CA ILE A 158 14.57 -10.81 -3.24
C ILE A 158 13.99 -10.86 -1.82
N PHE A 159 12.65 -10.87 -1.72
CA PHE A 159 12.00 -10.94 -0.39
C PHE A 159 12.18 -12.30 0.28
N GLY A 160 12.43 -13.38 -0.48
CA GLY A 160 12.87 -14.65 0.06
C GLY A 160 14.23 -14.55 0.74
N ALA A 161 15.19 -13.81 0.16
CA ALA A 161 16.50 -13.55 0.78
C ALA A 161 16.36 -12.71 2.07
N LEU A 162 15.50 -11.66 2.06
CA LEU A 162 15.20 -10.87 3.27
C LEU A 162 14.57 -11.75 4.36
N ALA A 163 13.59 -12.60 4.00
CA ALA A 163 12.96 -13.52 4.93
C ALA A 163 13.97 -14.49 5.54
N LYS A 164 14.86 -15.07 4.71
CA LYS A 164 15.92 -15.96 5.20
C LYS A 164 16.88 -15.26 6.15
N ALA A 165 17.31 -14.05 5.82
CA ALA A 165 18.17 -13.25 6.69
C ALA A 165 17.53 -12.96 8.04
N HIS A 166 16.22 -12.62 8.02
CA HIS A 166 15.46 -12.36 9.24
C HIS A 166 15.26 -13.63 10.09
N MET A 167 15.02 -14.78 9.45
CA MET A 167 14.96 -16.08 10.12
C MET A 167 16.29 -16.45 10.79
N ASP A 168 17.40 -16.19 10.12
CA ASP A 168 18.73 -16.52 10.67
C ASP A 168 19.12 -15.65 11.85
N ARG A 169 18.62 -14.42 11.89
CA ARG A 169 19.01 -13.45 12.91
C ARG A 169 18.07 -13.41 14.11
N TYR A 170 16.76 -13.62 13.92
CA TYR A 170 15.71 -13.31 14.89
C TYR A 170 14.73 -14.46 15.17
N GLU A 171 15.10 -15.68 14.84
CA GLU A 171 14.26 -16.88 15.07
C GLU A 171 12.87 -16.83 14.39
N THR A 172 12.69 -15.94 13.43
CA THR A 172 11.48 -15.93 12.59
C THR A 172 11.33 -17.27 11.90
N ASN A 173 10.14 -17.78 11.80
CA ASN A 173 9.85 -19.06 11.16
C ASN A 173 8.71 -18.95 10.14
N LEU A 174 8.46 -20.04 9.43
CA LEU A 174 7.42 -20.08 8.38
C LEU A 174 6.03 -19.77 8.94
N ASP A 175 5.72 -20.18 10.16
CA ASP A 175 4.40 -19.98 10.75
C ASP A 175 4.11 -18.49 11.01
N HIS A 176 5.12 -17.71 11.36
CA HIS A 176 4.98 -16.26 11.50
C HIS A 176 4.53 -15.62 10.18
N LEU A 177 5.14 -16.03 9.06
CA LEU A 177 4.78 -15.53 7.73
C LEU A 177 3.33 -15.92 7.37
N LEU A 178 2.98 -17.20 7.57
CA LEU A 178 1.63 -17.69 7.28
C LEU A 178 0.56 -17.04 8.17
N LYS A 179 0.87 -16.68 9.41
CA LYS A 179 -0.04 -15.94 10.30
C LYS A 179 -0.31 -14.53 9.82
N VAL A 180 0.69 -13.84 9.24
CA VAL A 180 0.47 -12.55 8.55
C VAL A 180 -0.52 -12.73 7.41
N ALA A 181 -0.35 -13.76 6.57
CA ALA A 181 -1.28 -14.06 5.48
C ALA A 181 -2.71 -14.32 5.99
N ILE A 182 -2.87 -15.13 7.05
CA ILE A 182 -4.18 -15.40 7.68
C ILE A 182 -4.82 -14.09 8.17
N LYS A 183 -4.06 -13.27 8.89
CA LYS A 183 -4.54 -11.99 9.42
C LYS A 183 -5.00 -11.06 8.30
N ASN A 184 -4.19 -10.88 7.27
CA ASN A 184 -4.52 -9.96 6.17
C ASN A 184 -5.71 -10.48 5.34
N HIS A 185 -5.85 -11.79 5.15
CA HIS A 185 -7.07 -12.35 4.54
C HIS A 185 -8.32 -12.20 5.43
N LYS A 186 -8.19 -12.24 6.77
CA LYS A 186 -9.31 -11.94 7.68
C LYS A 186 -9.76 -10.48 7.53
N ASN A 187 -8.83 -9.55 7.47
CA ASN A 187 -9.11 -8.14 7.25
C ASN A 187 -9.66 -7.89 5.83
N GLY A 188 -9.06 -8.49 4.80
CA GLY A 188 -9.51 -8.41 3.41
C GLY A 188 -10.93 -8.93 3.21
N ALA A 189 -11.34 -9.96 3.97
CA ALA A 189 -12.71 -10.49 3.93
C ALA A 189 -13.77 -9.47 4.39
N LEU A 190 -13.36 -8.45 5.14
CA LEU A 190 -14.22 -7.33 5.57
C LEU A 190 -14.21 -6.16 4.57
N ASN A 191 -13.36 -6.22 3.55
CA ASN A 191 -13.18 -5.14 2.58
C ASN A 191 -13.86 -5.49 1.25
N PRO A 192 -14.99 -4.85 0.89
CA PRO A 192 -15.70 -5.14 -0.35
C PRO A 192 -14.88 -4.86 -1.61
N LYS A 193 -13.88 -3.96 -1.53
CA LYS A 193 -12.98 -3.59 -2.63
C LYS A 193 -11.79 -4.55 -2.81
N ALA A 194 -11.60 -5.51 -1.89
CA ALA A 194 -10.45 -6.40 -1.91
C ALA A 194 -10.57 -7.49 -2.99
N GLN A 195 -9.48 -7.73 -3.71
CA GLN A 195 -9.37 -8.85 -4.66
C GLN A 195 -9.64 -10.19 -3.98
N PHE A 196 -9.11 -10.40 -2.78
CA PHE A 196 -9.40 -11.54 -1.92
C PHE A 196 -10.33 -11.15 -0.77
N ASN A 197 -11.57 -10.85 -1.09
CA ASN A 197 -12.65 -10.63 -0.11
C ASN A 197 -13.09 -11.96 0.52
N VAL A 198 -12.13 -12.75 1.00
CA VAL A 198 -12.38 -14.08 1.60
C VAL A 198 -11.27 -14.44 2.59
N THR A 199 -11.64 -15.14 3.66
CA THR A 199 -10.67 -15.70 4.61
C THR A 199 -9.94 -16.92 4.05
N ILE A 200 -8.78 -17.26 4.62
CA ILE A 200 -8.07 -18.52 4.30
C ILE A 200 -8.94 -19.72 4.62
N GLN A 201 -9.71 -19.70 5.72
CA GLN A 201 -10.67 -20.74 6.04
C GLN A 201 -11.68 -20.95 4.91
N THR A 202 -12.27 -19.88 4.38
CA THR A 202 -13.22 -19.98 3.27
C THR A 202 -12.55 -20.56 2.01
N LEU A 203 -11.31 -20.21 1.71
CA LEU A 203 -10.56 -20.78 0.58
C LEU A 203 -10.30 -22.27 0.79
N MET A 204 -9.93 -22.68 1.98
CA MET A 204 -9.75 -24.08 2.37
C MET A 204 -11.03 -24.89 2.15
N GLU A 205 -12.15 -24.41 2.66
CA GLU A 205 -13.45 -25.07 2.53
C GLU A 205 -13.92 -25.19 1.07
N ARG A 206 -13.76 -24.10 0.28
CA ARG A 206 -14.06 -24.12 -1.16
C ARG A 206 -13.20 -25.15 -1.90
N ARG A 207 -11.95 -25.35 -1.49
CA ARG A 207 -11.06 -26.32 -2.14
C ARG A 207 -11.44 -27.74 -1.77
N LYS A 208 -11.86 -28.03 -0.53
CA LYS A 208 -12.44 -29.32 -0.11
C LYS A 208 -13.71 -29.63 -0.90
N ALA A 209 -14.64 -28.69 -0.99
CA ALA A 209 -15.88 -28.86 -1.74
C ALA A 209 -15.62 -29.19 -3.23
N ARG A 210 -14.71 -28.47 -3.87
CA ARG A 210 -14.31 -28.77 -5.26
C ARG A 210 -13.69 -30.15 -5.45
N ALA A 211 -12.90 -30.63 -4.49
CA ALA A 211 -12.34 -31.99 -4.54
C ALA A 211 -13.47 -33.01 -4.46
N GLN A 212 -14.43 -32.83 -3.57
CA GLN A 212 -15.60 -33.70 -3.42
C GLN A 212 -16.46 -33.72 -4.70
N GLU A 213 -16.76 -32.53 -5.27
CA GLU A 213 -17.53 -32.40 -6.52
C GLU A 213 -16.85 -33.11 -7.70
N ARG A 214 -15.53 -33.16 -7.75
CA ARG A 214 -14.73 -33.81 -8.78
C ARG A 214 -14.47 -35.29 -8.51
N GLY A 215 -14.98 -35.85 -7.42
CA GLY A 215 -14.69 -37.23 -6.99
C GLY A 215 -13.22 -37.50 -6.69
N GLN A 216 -12.47 -36.43 -6.30
CA GLN A 216 -11.07 -36.51 -5.89
C GLN A 216 -10.99 -36.74 -4.37
N PRO A 217 -9.87 -37.29 -3.86
CA PRO A 217 -9.66 -37.36 -2.41
C PRO A 217 -9.81 -35.98 -1.76
N VAL A 218 -10.69 -35.88 -0.75
CA VAL A 218 -10.90 -34.64 -0.02
C VAL A 218 -9.73 -34.47 0.97
N PRO A 219 -9.02 -33.32 0.95
CA PRO A 219 -7.94 -33.07 1.88
C PRO A 219 -8.41 -33.04 3.33
N GLU A 220 -7.58 -33.53 4.27
CA GLU A 220 -7.92 -33.70 5.69
C GLU A 220 -7.55 -32.47 6.56
N TRP A 221 -7.34 -31.29 5.95
CA TRP A 221 -7.01 -30.08 6.71
C TRP A 221 -8.06 -29.75 7.77
N GLN A 222 -7.64 -29.52 9.01
CA GLN A 222 -8.53 -29.13 10.12
C GLN A 222 -8.47 -27.64 10.39
N THR A 223 -7.32 -26.99 10.11
CA THR A 223 -7.05 -25.59 10.38
C THR A 223 -6.54 -24.85 9.12
N GLU A 224 -6.59 -23.51 9.18
CA GLU A 224 -5.98 -22.65 8.17
C GLU A 224 -4.47 -22.96 8.01
N MET A 225 -3.79 -23.28 9.12
CA MET A 225 -2.37 -23.63 9.08
C MET A 225 -2.11 -24.96 8.37
N ASP A 226 -2.95 -26.00 8.57
CA ASP A 226 -2.83 -27.26 7.84
C ASP A 226 -2.94 -27.03 6.32
N PHE A 227 -3.90 -26.19 5.92
CA PHE A 227 -4.08 -25.81 4.51
C PHE A 227 -2.86 -25.06 3.97
N LEU A 228 -2.31 -24.12 4.72
CA LEU A 228 -1.17 -23.31 4.29
C LEU A 228 0.17 -24.08 4.34
N HIS A 229 0.28 -25.13 5.15
CA HIS A 229 1.43 -26.02 5.15
C HIS A 229 1.45 -27.03 4.01
N ASP A 230 0.30 -27.34 3.42
CA ASP A 230 0.21 -28.24 2.29
C ASP A 230 0.79 -27.61 1.02
N LEU A 231 1.89 -28.15 0.51
CA LEU A 231 2.58 -27.66 -0.68
C LEU A 231 1.75 -27.80 -1.97
N GLN A 232 0.73 -28.65 -2.00
CA GLN A 232 -0.21 -28.70 -3.13
C GLN A 232 -1.20 -27.54 -3.09
N ALA A 233 -1.52 -27.07 -1.90
CA ALA A 233 -2.41 -25.92 -1.70
C ALA A 233 -1.65 -24.58 -1.74
N ASN A 234 -0.45 -24.57 -1.21
CA ASN A 234 0.41 -23.38 -1.01
C ASN A 234 1.86 -23.70 -1.43
N PRO A 235 2.14 -23.81 -2.75
CA PRO A 235 3.46 -24.17 -3.26
C PRO A 235 4.50 -23.09 -2.97
N TRP A 236 5.78 -23.52 -2.97
CA TRP A 236 6.90 -22.59 -2.96
C TRP A 236 6.93 -21.71 -4.22
N ILE A 237 7.09 -20.42 -4.03
CA ILE A 237 7.35 -19.47 -5.10
C ILE A 237 8.85 -19.13 -5.14
N ALA A 238 9.40 -18.72 -4.02
CA ALA A 238 10.84 -18.55 -3.82
C ALA A 238 11.14 -18.78 -2.34
N TRP A 239 11.84 -19.88 -2.01
CA TRP A 239 12.07 -20.25 -0.62
C TRP A 239 12.63 -19.08 0.22
N PRO A 240 12.10 -18.79 1.43
CA PRO A 240 11.08 -19.53 2.17
C PRO A 240 9.62 -19.06 1.90
N LEU A 241 9.38 -18.29 0.86
CA LEU A 241 8.05 -17.74 0.53
C LEU A 241 7.22 -18.71 -0.31
N ARG A 242 5.97 -18.85 0.06
CA ARG A 242 4.95 -19.64 -0.63
C ARG A 242 3.93 -18.73 -1.33
N LEU A 243 3.01 -19.32 -2.08
CA LEU A 243 1.99 -18.58 -2.84
C LEU A 243 1.21 -17.57 -1.96
N TYR A 244 0.78 -18.01 -0.77
CA TYR A 244 0.04 -17.13 0.14
C TYR A 244 0.93 -16.15 0.92
N ASP A 245 2.24 -16.18 0.76
CA ASP A 245 3.15 -15.14 1.24
C ASP A 245 3.28 -13.97 0.27
N CYS A 246 2.84 -14.12 -0.97
CA CYS A 246 2.97 -13.14 -2.05
C CYS A 246 1.67 -12.35 -2.25
N ALA A 247 1.76 -11.05 -2.48
CA ALA A 247 0.62 -10.27 -2.97
C ALA A 247 0.22 -10.71 -4.39
N PRO A 248 -1.07 -10.66 -4.75
CA PRO A 248 -1.52 -11.03 -6.09
C PRO A 248 -1.14 -9.96 -7.13
N ILE A 249 -1.06 -10.37 -8.40
CA ILE A 249 -1.09 -9.44 -9.54
C ILE A 249 -2.50 -8.84 -9.58
N THR A 250 -2.59 -7.51 -9.59
CA THR A 250 -3.84 -6.78 -9.37
C THR A 250 -3.94 -5.57 -10.29
N ASP A 251 -5.12 -5.33 -10.79
CA ASP A 251 -5.53 -4.09 -11.45
C ASP A 251 -6.28 -3.21 -10.45
N GLY A 252 -6.16 -1.89 -10.58
CA GLY A 252 -6.96 -0.95 -9.77
C GLY A 252 -6.48 0.48 -9.82
N GLY A 253 -7.38 1.38 -9.45
CA GLY A 253 -7.16 2.81 -9.33
C GLY A 253 -7.55 3.32 -7.94
N SER A 254 -6.93 4.40 -7.51
CA SER A 254 -7.21 5.08 -6.24
C SER A 254 -6.94 6.57 -6.37
N CYS A 255 -7.71 7.43 -5.71
CA CYS A 255 -7.44 8.86 -5.66
C CYS A 255 -7.95 9.53 -4.38
N VAL A 256 -7.35 10.65 -4.05
CA VAL A 256 -7.75 11.55 -2.96
C VAL A 256 -7.76 12.98 -3.47
N LEU A 257 -8.61 13.82 -2.89
CA LEU A 257 -8.61 15.25 -3.09
C LEU A 257 -7.90 15.92 -1.92
N LEU A 258 -6.83 16.64 -2.23
CA LEU A 258 -6.09 17.48 -1.30
C LEU A 258 -6.55 18.91 -1.43
N VAL A 259 -6.70 19.58 -0.30
CA VAL A 259 -6.96 21.01 -0.25
C VAL A 259 -6.07 21.70 0.78
N ALA A 260 -5.88 23.00 0.62
CA ALA A 260 -5.32 23.83 1.68
C ALA A 260 -6.24 23.77 2.91
N SER A 261 -5.67 23.55 4.09
CA SER A 261 -6.50 23.28 5.30
C SER A 261 -7.44 24.42 5.67
N GLU A 262 -7.10 25.66 5.33
CA GLU A 262 -7.98 26.83 5.59
C GLU A 262 -9.27 26.86 4.81
N ILE A 263 -9.37 26.08 3.71
CA ILE A 263 -10.60 25.94 2.94
C ILE A 263 -11.28 24.57 3.12
N ALA A 264 -10.70 23.66 3.90
CA ALA A 264 -11.21 22.30 4.05
C ALA A 264 -12.66 22.23 4.54
N SER A 265 -13.08 23.18 5.39
CA SER A 265 -14.45 23.30 5.88
C SER A 265 -15.50 23.57 4.78
N ASN A 266 -15.08 24.01 3.59
CA ASN A 266 -15.97 24.15 2.45
C ASN A 266 -16.37 22.80 1.82
N PHE A 267 -15.67 21.73 2.18
CA PHE A 267 -15.83 20.39 1.58
C PHE A 267 -16.31 19.34 2.59
N THR A 268 -15.94 19.47 3.86
CA THR A 268 -16.28 18.47 4.89
C THR A 268 -16.13 19.05 6.30
N ASP A 269 -16.95 18.55 7.24
CA ASP A 269 -16.80 18.81 8.68
C ASP A 269 -15.79 17.84 9.34
N LYS A 270 -15.26 16.85 8.61
CA LYS A 270 -14.32 15.84 9.10
C LYS A 270 -13.08 15.75 8.20
N PRO A 271 -12.32 16.83 8.00
CA PRO A 271 -11.10 16.76 7.20
C PRO A 271 -10.07 15.83 7.87
N VAL A 272 -9.18 15.23 7.07
CA VAL A 272 -8.03 14.49 7.60
C VAL A 272 -6.76 15.24 7.22
N HIS A 273 -6.00 15.67 8.21
CA HIS A 273 -4.82 16.51 7.99
C HIS A 273 -3.56 15.69 7.72
N ILE A 274 -2.70 16.18 6.85
CA ILE A 274 -1.34 15.66 6.67
C ILE A 274 -0.46 16.23 7.81
N ALA A 275 -0.25 15.43 8.85
CA ALA A 275 0.55 15.83 10.00
C ALA A 275 2.06 15.71 9.76
N GLY A 276 2.47 14.73 8.98
CA GLY A 276 3.88 14.51 8.65
C GLY A 276 4.06 13.68 7.39
N ILE A 277 5.15 13.98 6.67
CA ILE A 277 5.50 13.27 5.46
C ILE A 277 7.01 13.09 5.38
N GLY A 278 7.45 11.89 5.04
CA GLY A 278 8.85 11.56 4.81
C GLY A 278 9.03 10.75 3.55
N GLN A 279 10.09 11.02 2.82
CA GLN A 279 10.53 10.20 1.69
C GLN A 279 12.04 10.05 1.74
N ALA A 280 12.51 8.83 1.50
CA ALA A 280 13.93 8.53 1.44
C ALA A 280 14.24 7.54 0.33
N THR A 281 15.47 7.61 -0.17
CA THR A 281 16.03 6.67 -1.14
C THR A 281 16.95 5.69 -0.40
N GLY A 282 16.78 4.40 -0.68
CA GLY A 282 17.63 3.33 -0.19
C GLY A 282 18.66 2.89 -1.21
N ARG A 283 19.54 1.98 -0.80
CA ARG A 283 20.48 1.32 -1.70
C ARG A 283 19.82 0.14 -2.42
N PRO A 284 20.29 -0.23 -3.60
CA PRO A 284 19.92 -1.50 -4.22
C PRO A 284 20.25 -2.68 -3.30
N LEU A 285 19.56 -3.80 -3.47
CA LEU A 285 19.76 -4.98 -2.61
C LEU A 285 21.21 -5.47 -2.60
N HIS A 286 21.86 -5.47 -3.78
CA HIS A 286 23.25 -5.94 -3.93
C HIS A 286 24.29 -5.06 -3.21
N ASP A 287 23.94 -3.84 -2.82
CA ASP A 287 24.77 -2.90 -2.06
C ASP A 287 24.15 -2.58 -0.68
N ALA A 288 23.18 -3.37 -0.24
CA ALA A 288 22.53 -3.17 1.06
C ALA A 288 23.46 -3.56 2.21
N ASP A 289 23.56 -2.68 3.21
CA ASP A 289 24.37 -2.95 4.42
C ASP A 289 23.75 -4.06 5.29
N GLU A 290 22.42 -4.26 5.19
CA GLU A 290 21.64 -5.18 6.00
C GLU A 290 20.42 -5.68 5.23
N LEU A 291 20.07 -6.98 5.39
CA LEU A 291 18.91 -7.60 4.75
C LEU A 291 17.68 -7.74 5.69
N THR A 292 17.81 -7.40 6.97
CA THR A 292 16.71 -7.51 7.95
C THR A 292 15.97 -6.19 8.18
N SER A 293 16.31 -5.14 7.42
CA SER A 293 15.78 -3.79 7.59
C SER A 293 15.96 -2.99 6.30
N LEU A 294 15.05 -2.06 6.04
CA LEU A 294 15.14 -1.10 4.94
C LEU A 294 15.55 0.28 5.48
N SER A 295 16.78 0.71 5.17
CA SER A 295 17.31 2.01 5.62
C SER A 295 16.45 3.19 5.15
N SER A 296 15.86 3.10 3.97
CA SER A 296 14.92 4.10 3.45
C SER A 296 13.63 4.19 4.29
N ALA A 297 13.10 3.07 4.79
CA ALA A 297 11.92 3.06 5.64
C ALA A 297 12.18 3.79 6.97
N LYS A 298 13.29 3.46 7.63
CA LYS A 298 13.72 4.16 8.86
C LYS A 298 13.92 5.66 8.65
N ALA A 299 14.58 6.03 7.54
CA ALA A 299 14.87 7.43 7.24
C ALA A 299 13.58 8.23 6.88
N ALA A 300 12.66 7.64 6.11
CA ALA A 300 11.37 8.25 5.78
C ALA A 300 10.49 8.38 7.04
N ALA A 301 10.42 7.33 7.87
CA ALA A 301 9.69 7.35 9.13
C ALA A 301 10.20 8.45 10.08
N ALA A 302 11.52 8.55 10.28
CA ALA A 302 12.12 9.58 11.12
C ALA A 302 11.72 10.99 10.65
N GLN A 303 11.70 11.25 9.34
CA GLN A 303 11.28 12.53 8.78
C GLN A 303 9.80 12.82 9.05
N ALA A 304 8.93 11.82 8.88
CA ALA A 304 7.50 11.96 9.10
C ALA A 304 7.18 12.19 10.58
N TYR A 305 7.78 11.43 11.48
CA TYR A 305 7.63 11.60 12.94
C TYR A 305 8.14 12.97 13.41
N GLU A 306 9.32 13.41 12.94
CA GLU A 306 9.85 14.74 13.29
C GLU A 306 8.91 15.85 12.83
N MET A 307 8.38 15.77 11.61
CA MET A 307 7.45 16.76 11.06
C MET A 307 6.15 16.82 11.85
N ALA A 308 5.56 15.65 12.15
CA ALA A 308 4.31 15.53 12.89
C ALA A 308 4.46 15.86 14.39
N GLY A 309 5.69 15.83 14.92
CA GLY A 309 5.99 16.02 16.34
C GLY A 309 5.49 14.89 17.23
N VAL A 310 5.51 13.64 16.71
CA VAL A 310 5.01 12.44 17.39
C VAL A 310 6.05 11.33 17.38
N THR A 311 5.77 10.26 18.13
CA THR A 311 6.59 9.03 18.22
C THR A 311 5.84 7.84 17.60
N PRO A 312 6.51 6.71 17.30
CA PRO A 312 5.83 5.50 16.84
C PRO A 312 4.71 5.02 17.77
N GLN A 313 4.83 5.28 19.07
CA GLN A 313 3.86 4.85 20.08
C GLN A 313 2.55 5.63 20.02
N ASP A 314 2.56 6.83 19.43
CA ASP A 314 1.38 7.69 19.29
C ASP A 314 0.50 7.28 18.08
N ILE A 315 0.97 6.37 17.21
CA ILE A 315 0.21 5.92 16.04
C ILE A 315 -0.85 4.90 16.46
N ASP A 316 -2.10 5.14 16.13
CA ASP A 316 -3.23 4.28 16.49
C ASP A 316 -3.48 3.14 15.51
N VAL A 317 -3.25 3.36 14.21
CA VAL A 317 -3.49 2.41 13.13
C VAL A 317 -2.51 2.64 11.98
N ALA A 318 -2.07 1.59 11.29
CA ALA A 318 -1.18 1.74 10.15
C ALA A 318 -1.50 0.80 8.99
N GLU A 319 -1.29 1.31 7.77
CA GLU A 319 -1.21 0.53 6.53
C GLU A 319 0.26 0.48 6.10
N VAL A 320 0.85 -0.71 6.11
CA VAL A 320 2.24 -0.92 5.72
C VAL A 320 2.34 -1.72 4.44
N HIS A 321 3.47 -1.63 3.76
CA HIS A 321 3.71 -2.28 2.47
C HIS A 321 4.03 -3.76 2.66
N ASP A 322 3.03 -4.59 2.59
CA ASP A 322 3.09 -6.05 2.75
C ASP A 322 3.01 -6.79 1.40
N CYS A 323 3.78 -6.34 0.40
CA CYS A 323 3.85 -7.05 -0.88
C CYS A 323 4.26 -8.52 -0.72
N PHE A 324 4.95 -8.84 0.38
CA PHE A 324 5.20 -10.17 0.90
C PHE A 324 5.00 -10.16 2.42
N THR A 325 4.64 -11.30 3.01
CA THR A 325 4.36 -11.39 4.45
C THR A 325 5.53 -10.97 5.33
N ILE A 326 6.77 -11.26 4.92
CA ILE A 326 7.97 -10.79 5.62
C ILE A 326 8.12 -9.27 5.61
N ALA A 327 7.64 -8.60 4.55
CA ALA A 327 7.74 -7.15 4.45
C ALA A 327 6.89 -6.45 5.51
N GLU A 328 5.73 -7.01 5.90
CA GLU A 328 4.94 -6.50 7.03
C GLU A 328 5.74 -6.56 8.34
N ILE A 329 6.38 -7.70 8.61
CA ILE A 329 7.19 -7.89 9.82
C ILE A 329 8.31 -6.86 9.89
N ILE A 330 9.12 -6.76 8.82
CA ILE A 330 10.23 -5.81 8.73
C ILE A 330 9.74 -4.37 8.85
N ALA A 331 8.62 -4.02 8.18
CA ALA A 331 8.06 -2.68 8.25
C ALA A 331 7.65 -2.29 9.67
N THR A 332 7.03 -3.20 10.43
CA THR A 332 6.62 -2.89 11.82
C THR A 332 7.81 -2.63 12.74
N GLU A 333 8.95 -3.25 12.47
CA GLU A 333 10.21 -3.04 13.19
C GLU A 333 10.91 -1.73 12.73
N ASP A 334 11.00 -1.50 11.42
CA ASP A 334 11.65 -0.31 10.85
C ASP A 334 10.90 0.99 11.18
N LEU A 335 9.57 0.92 11.31
CA LEU A 335 8.73 2.03 11.75
C LEU A 335 8.78 2.28 13.27
N GLY A 336 9.44 1.39 14.03
CA GLY A 336 9.59 1.51 15.48
C GLY A 336 8.36 1.09 16.29
N PHE A 337 7.41 0.38 15.71
CA PHE A 337 6.28 -0.19 16.44
C PHE A 337 6.73 -1.33 17.37
N PHE A 338 7.67 -2.13 16.91
CA PHE A 338 8.33 -3.20 17.65
C PHE A 338 9.85 -3.08 17.51
N ALA A 339 10.59 -3.60 18.49
CA ALA A 339 12.04 -3.67 18.38
C ALA A 339 12.45 -4.70 17.30
N PRO A 340 13.65 -4.58 16.71
CA PRO A 340 14.15 -5.56 15.75
C PRO A 340 14.09 -7.00 16.29
N GLY A 341 13.42 -7.89 15.56
CA GLY A 341 13.16 -9.29 15.94
C GLY A 341 11.93 -9.52 16.80
N GLU A 342 11.20 -8.49 17.20
CA GLU A 342 9.94 -8.64 17.97
C GLU A 342 8.69 -8.69 17.08
N GLY A 343 8.79 -8.30 15.82
CA GLY A 343 7.66 -8.33 14.88
C GLY A 343 7.00 -9.71 14.76
N PRO A 344 7.74 -10.82 14.63
CA PRO A 344 7.17 -12.17 14.58
C PRO A 344 6.35 -12.52 15.83
N ARG A 345 6.87 -12.18 17.01
CA ARG A 345 6.15 -12.39 18.28
C ARG A 345 4.88 -11.55 18.36
N ALA A 346 4.93 -10.31 17.87
CA ALA A 346 3.75 -9.44 17.85
C ALA A 346 2.63 -10.01 16.96
N VAL A 347 2.99 -10.67 15.84
CA VAL A 347 2.03 -11.41 15.01
C VAL A 347 1.44 -12.59 15.78
N ASP A 348 2.26 -13.38 16.46
CA ASP A 348 1.83 -14.54 17.26
C ASP A 348 0.87 -14.16 18.38
N GLU A 349 1.14 -13.05 19.07
CA GLU A 349 0.32 -12.52 20.16
C GLU A 349 -0.94 -11.80 19.65
N GLY A 350 -1.12 -11.67 18.31
CA GLY A 350 -2.27 -10.99 17.70
C GLY A 350 -2.26 -9.47 17.87
N ARG A 351 -1.12 -8.88 18.23
CA ARG A 351 -0.98 -7.43 18.47
C ARG A 351 -1.24 -6.59 17.22
N THR A 352 -0.94 -7.16 16.03
CA THR A 352 -1.16 -6.51 14.72
C THR A 352 -2.55 -6.78 14.13
N ALA A 353 -3.40 -7.55 14.80
CA ALA A 353 -4.77 -7.82 14.36
C ALA A 353 -5.67 -6.57 14.45
N LEU A 354 -6.82 -6.58 13.77
CA LEU A 354 -7.78 -5.47 13.75
C LEU A 354 -8.17 -4.97 15.16
N ASN A 355 -8.26 -5.89 16.13
CA ASN A 355 -8.57 -5.62 17.51
C ASN A 355 -7.34 -5.69 18.45
N GLY A 356 -6.14 -5.72 17.88
CA GLY A 356 -4.89 -5.69 18.62
C GLY A 356 -4.55 -4.30 19.14
N ASP A 357 -3.46 -4.21 19.90
CA ASP A 357 -2.95 -2.93 20.42
C ASP A 357 -2.21 -2.09 19.38
N ARG A 358 -1.88 -2.70 18.22
CA ARG A 358 -1.25 -2.04 17.08
C ARG A 358 -1.86 -2.55 15.76
N PRO A 359 -3.08 -2.13 15.39
CA PRO A 359 -3.74 -2.61 14.20
C PRO A 359 -2.94 -2.27 12.94
N ILE A 360 -2.59 -3.30 12.15
CA ILE A 360 -1.81 -3.19 10.91
C ILE A 360 -2.59 -3.79 9.74
N ASN A 361 -2.64 -3.06 8.61
CA ASN A 361 -3.26 -3.52 7.37
C ASN A 361 -4.74 -3.91 7.54
N THR A 362 -5.50 -3.00 8.14
CA THR A 362 -6.95 -3.17 8.39
C THR A 362 -7.75 -3.34 7.09
N SER A 363 -7.23 -2.80 5.96
CA SER A 363 -7.80 -2.98 4.62
C SER A 363 -7.66 -4.39 4.07
N GLY A 364 -6.84 -5.26 4.69
CA GLY A 364 -6.35 -6.52 4.15
C GLY A 364 -4.92 -6.43 3.60
N GLY A 365 -4.31 -5.24 3.66
CA GLY A 365 -2.97 -4.97 3.13
C GLY A 365 -2.89 -5.20 1.61
N LEU A 366 -1.71 -5.11 1.05
CA LEU A 366 -1.44 -5.47 -0.34
C LEU A 366 -1.68 -6.97 -0.58
N LYS A 367 -1.48 -7.77 0.46
CA LYS A 367 -1.55 -9.22 0.44
C LYS A 367 -2.96 -9.74 0.11
N ALA A 368 -4.01 -9.13 0.65
CA ALA A 368 -5.39 -9.58 0.43
C ALA A 368 -6.23 -8.54 -0.32
N LYS A 369 -6.09 -7.24 -0.02
CA LYS A 369 -6.76 -6.18 -0.77
C LYS A 369 -6.36 -6.21 -2.25
N GLY A 370 -5.06 -6.45 -2.51
CA GLY A 370 -4.46 -6.42 -3.84
C GLY A 370 -3.39 -5.33 -3.94
N HIS A 371 -2.55 -5.46 -4.99
CA HIS A 371 -1.38 -4.61 -5.18
C HIS A 371 -1.26 -4.08 -6.62
N PRO A 372 -2.18 -3.20 -7.08
CA PRO A 372 -1.92 -2.41 -8.29
C PRO A 372 -0.80 -1.44 -7.93
N VAL A 373 0.41 -1.67 -8.48
CA VAL A 373 1.64 -1.05 -7.94
C VAL A 373 1.58 0.48 -7.94
N GLY A 374 1.06 1.09 -9.00
CA GLY A 374 0.91 2.54 -9.07
C GLY A 374 -0.16 3.13 -8.14
N ALA A 375 -1.19 2.34 -7.75
CA ALA A 375 -2.31 2.82 -6.94
C ALA A 375 -2.12 2.58 -5.43
N SER A 376 -1.25 1.65 -5.03
CA SER A 376 -1.20 1.11 -3.67
C SER A 376 -0.94 2.14 -2.58
N GLY A 377 -0.08 3.14 -2.84
CA GLY A 377 0.26 4.16 -1.84
C GLY A 377 -0.94 5.02 -1.45
N VAL A 378 -1.73 5.49 -2.44
CA VAL A 378 -2.96 6.25 -2.16
C VAL A 378 -4.05 5.34 -1.59
N ALA A 379 -4.14 4.07 -2.02
CA ALA A 379 -5.09 3.12 -1.43
C ALA A 379 -4.83 2.84 0.07
N GLN A 380 -3.59 2.93 0.54
CA GLN A 380 -3.26 2.91 1.97
C GLN A 380 -3.77 4.18 2.67
N VAL A 381 -3.60 5.34 2.05
CA VAL A 381 -4.09 6.63 2.57
C VAL A 381 -5.61 6.62 2.70
N ILE A 382 -6.33 6.06 1.72
CA ILE A 382 -7.80 5.94 1.73
C ILE A 382 -8.28 5.13 2.94
N GLU A 383 -7.63 4.00 3.24
CA GLU A 383 -8.02 3.22 4.43
C GLU A 383 -7.82 4.02 5.72
N ILE A 384 -6.67 4.68 5.87
CA ILE A 384 -6.42 5.52 7.06
C ILE A 384 -7.39 6.71 7.12
N PHE A 385 -7.74 7.33 5.98
CA PHE A 385 -8.75 8.38 5.92
C PHE A 385 -10.10 7.90 6.46
N HIS A 386 -10.59 6.74 6.03
CA HIS A 386 -11.83 6.17 6.53
C HIS A 386 -11.77 5.77 8.01
N GLN A 387 -10.64 5.21 8.45
CA GLN A 387 -10.43 4.83 9.86
C GLN A 387 -10.52 6.06 10.79
N LEU A 388 -9.83 7.15 10.45
CA LEU A 388 -9.82 8.37 11.25
C LEU A 388 -11.17 9.09 11.27
N ARG A 389 -11.96 8.96 10.21
CA ARG A 389 -13.33 9.51 10.12
C ARG A 389 -14.39 8.64 10.80
N GLY A 390 -14.04 7.40 11.19
CA GLY A 390 -15.01 6.42 11.70
C GLY A 390 -15.91 5.83 10.62
N GLU A 391 -15.44 5.76 9.38
CA GLU A 391 -16.20 5.39 8.18
C GLU A 391 -15.68 4.11 7.51
N ALA A 392 -14.79 3.35 8.18
CA ALA A 392 -14.24 2.13 7.63
C ALA A 392 -15.19 0.90 7.65
N GLY A 393 -16.43 1.06 8.13
CA GLY A 393 -17.43 -0.01 8.21
C GLY A 393 -16.96 -1.17 9.07
N ASP A 394 -17.08 -2.41 8.58
CA ASP A 394 -16.68 -3.62 9.33
C ASP A 394 -15.18 -3.71 9.59
N ARG A 395 -14.36 -2.92 8.89
CA ARG A 395 -12.91 -2.80 9.10
C ARG A 395 -12.54 -1.80 10.18
N GLN A 396 -13.51 -1.06 10.71
CA GLN A 396 -13.23 -0.02 11.70
C GLN A 396 -12.53 -0.61 12.92
N VAL A 397 -11.37 -0.06 13.27
CA VAL A 397 -10.69 -0.39 14.53
C VAL A 397 -11.60 -0.06 15.69
N PRO A 398 -11.79 -0.99 16.66
CA PRO A 398 -12.75 -0.82 17.75
C PRO A 398 -12.49 0.37 18.69
N ASN A 399 -11.32 1.00 18.60
CA ASN A 399 -11.01 2.21 19.37
C ASN A 399 -11.77 3.41 18.79
N SER A 400 -12.66 4.01 19.58
CA SER A 400 -13.46 5.17 19.16
C SER A 400 -12.66 6.49 19.05
N ASN A 401 -11.40 6.52 19.50
CA ASN A 401 -10.59 7.72 19.61
C ASN A 401 -9.31 7.65 18.75
N LEU A 402 -9.43 7.16 17.53
CA LEU A 402 -8.30 7.20 16.60
C LEU A 402 -7.98 8.66 16.26
N GLU A 403 -6.75 9.06 16.52
CA GLU A 403 -6.25 10.41 16.26
C GLU A 403 -5.20 10.43 15.15
N LEU A 404 -4.35 9.40 15.12
CA LEU A 404 -3.19 9.31 14.24
C LEU A 404 -3.15 7.99 13.49
N GLY A 405 -3.04 8.08 12.18
CA GLY A 405 -2.78 6.94 11.32
C GLY A 405 -1.52 7.11 10.50
N LEU A 406 -0.88 5.99 10.13
CA LEU A 406 0.35 5.99 9.37
C LEU A 406 0.20 5.15 8.11
N THR A 407 0.77 5.62 6.99
CA THR A 407 0.97 4.82 5.78
C THR A 407 2.45 4.66 5.47
N HIS A 408 2.84 3.46 5.05
CA HIS A 408 4.21 3.13 4.65
C HIS A 408 4.18 2.46 3.29
N ASN A 409 4.75 3.12 2.27
CA ASN A 409 4.72 2.69 0.89
C ASN A 409 6.15 2.55 0.35
N VAL A 410 6.50 1.38 -0.18
CA VAL A 410 7.85 1.03 -0.63
C VAL A 410 7.86 0.76 -2.12
N GLY A 411 8.84 1.30 -2.82
CA GLY A 411 9.12 1.06 -4.23
C GLY A 411 10.35 0.17 -4.42
N GLY A 412 10.19 -0.85 -5.27
CA GLY A 412 11.26 -1.79 -5.56
C GLY A 412 11.71 -2.56 -4.32
N THR A 413 13.00 -2.65 -4.14
CA THR A 413 13.66 -3.33 -2.99
C THR A 413 13.95 -2.39 -1.82
N GLY A 414 13.13 -1.34 -1.67
CA GLY A 414 13.42 -0.25 -0.74
C GLY A 414 14.20 0.91 -1.38
N GLY A 415 14.33 0.93 -2.69
CA GLY A 415 14.94 2.04 -3.44
C GLY A 415 14.23 3.37 -3.17
N THR A 416 12.91 3.34 -2.98
CA THR A 416 12.11 4.47 -2.48
C THR A 416 11.23 4.02 -1.33
N CYS A 417 11.12 4.83 -0.28
CA CYS A 417 10.13 4.66 0.76
C CYS A 417 9.45 5.99 1.07
N VAL A 418 8.12 5.97 1.17
CA VAL A 418 7.29 7.12 1.56
C VAL A 418 6.51 6.74 2.81
N VAL A 419 6.56 7.62 3.82
CA VAL A 419 5.78 7.49 5.06
C VAL A 419 4.95 8.75 5.25
N ASN A 420 3.64 8.59 5.45
CA ASN A 420 2.74 9.67 5.77
C ASN A 420 2.12 9.45 7.14
N ILE A 421 1.97 10.51 7.91
CA ILE A 421 1.23 10.53 9.17
C ILE A 421 0.03 11.43 8.98
N LEU A 422 -1.15 10.85 9.17
CA LEU A 422 -2.43 11.50 9.03
C LEU A 422 -3.03 11.74 10.42
N ARG A 423 -3.70 12.88 10.58
CA ARG A 423 -4.35 13.26 11.82
C ARG A 423 -5.81 13.55 11.56
N ARG A 424 -6.69 13.07 12.44
CA ARG A 424 -8.10 13.45 12.46
C ARG A 424 -8.25 14.95 12.67
N GLY A 425 -9.09 15.61 11.87
CA GLY A 425 -9.43 17.02 12.00
C GLY A 425 -10.61 17.32 12.90
#